data_1bb43265914b6aa1952aae3b152b17d8
#
_entry.id   1bb43265914b6aa1952aae3b152b17d8
#
_cell.length_a   1.000
_cell.length_b   1.000
_cell.length_c   1.000
_cell.angle_alpha   90.00
_cell.angle_beta   90.00
_cell.angle_gamma   90.00
#
_symmetry.space_group_name_H-M   'P 1'
#
loop_
_entity.id
_entity.type
_entity.pdbx_description
1 polymer ?
#
loop_
_entity_poly.entity_id
_entity_poly.type
_entity_poly.pdbx_seq_one_letter_code
_entity_poly.pdbx_strand_id
1 'polypeptide(L)'
;MGEGEMMPIKNLLARKTIVLQGADLLSAKGFTQVPNHILESEKISPGAKLTYTMLLKYAWQNDFCFPGQDRLGKDMGVSRRSVNTYIQELEKKKFITIKRQGQGKPNIYTLKLTVDN
;
A
#
# COMPACT_ATOMS: atom_id res chain seq x y z
N MET A 1 -23.71 -22.02 21.54
CA MET A 1 -22.72 -21.83 20.65
C MET A 1 -22.91 -20.61 19.78
N GLY A 2 -22.06 -20.38 19.04
CA GLY A 2 -22.07 -19.19 18.27
C GLY A 2 -23.00 -19.13 17.10
N GLU A 3 -24.04 -19.97 17.10
CA GLU A 3 -24.96 -19.88 16.01
C GLU A 3 -25.60 -18.56 15.90
N GLY A 4 -25.95 -17.98 17.02
CA GLY A 4 -26.55 -16.68 17.00
C GLY A 4 -25.62 -15.61 16.50
N GLU A 5 -24.32 -15.91 16.49
CA GLU A 5 -23.33 -14.97 16.06
C GLU A 5 -22.99 -15.13 14.59
N MET A 6 -23.46 -16.20 13.97
CA MET A 6 -23.15 -16.46 12.57
C MET A 6 -24.40 -16.25 11.75
N MET A 7 -24.36 -15.31 10.87
CA MET A 7 -25.45 -15.07 9.95
C MET A 7 -25.28 -15.88 8.68
N PRO A 8 -26.37 -16.36 8.09
CA PRO A 8 -26.30 -16.93 6.75
C PRO A 8 -25.70 -15.92 5.79
N ILE A 9 -24.96 -16.40 4.82
CA ILE A 9 -24.31 -15.54 3.87
C ILE A 9 -25.28 -14.59 3.18
N LYS A 10 -26.46 -15.10 2.81
CA LYS A 10 -27.43 -14.25 2.13
C LYS A 10 -27.90 -13.10 2.99
N ASN A 11 -27.98 -13.32 4.31
CA ASN A 11 -28.39 -12.23 5.20
C ASN A 11 -27.28 -11.21 5.36
N LEU A 12 -26.03 -11.64 5.38
CA LEU A 12 -24.90 -10.73 5.43
C LEU A 12 -24.84 -9.88 4.17
N LEU A 13 -25.04 -10.50 3.01
CA LEU A 13 -25.01 -9.76 1.75
C LEU A 13 -26.14 -8.76 1.67
N ALA A 14 -27.32 -9.10 2.20
CA ALA A 14 -28.45 -8.19 2.14
C ALA A 14 -28.22 -6.92 2.96
N ARG A 15 -27.31 -7.00 3.96
CA ARG A 15 -27.01 -5.84 4.78
C ARG A 15 -25.93 -4.95 4.24
N LYS A 16 -25.19 -5.43 3.24
CA LYS A 16 -24.06 -4.69 2.71
C LYS A 16 -24.41 -4.03 1.40
N THR A 17 -23.94 -2.81 1.23
CA THR A 17 -24.06 -2.11 -0.02
C THR A 17 -22.82 -2.30 -0.90
N ILE A 18 -21.74 -2.87 -0.32
CA ILE A 18 -20.53 -3.18 -1.08
C ILE A 18 -20.33 -4.69 -1.02
N VAL A 19 -20.28 -5.33 -2.16
CA VAL A 19 -20.18 -6.76 -2.27
C VAL A 19 -18.92 -7.10 -3.05
N LEU A 20 -18.13 -8.05 -2.51
CA LEU A 20 -16.94 -8.53 -3.20
C LEU A 20 -17.34 -9.67 -4.11
N GLN A 21 -16.95 -9.59 -5.36
CA GLN A 21 -17.26 -10.60 -6.35
C GLN A 21 -15.99 -11.08 -7.02
N GLY A 22 -15.90 -12.38 -7.28
CA GLY A 22 -14.69 -12.97 -7.81
C GLY A 22 -13.84 -13.50 -6.66
N ALA A 23 -13.45 -14.74 -6.76
CA ALA A 23 -12.89 -15.42 -5.60
C ALA A 23 -11.42 -15.73 -5.70
N ASP A 24 -10.84 -15.73 -6.89
CA ASP A 24 -9.48 -16.22 -7.04
C ASP A 24 -8.49 -15.05 -7.14
N LEU A 25 -8.22 -14.45 -6.00
CA LEU A 25 -7.30 -13.32 -5.93
C LEU A 25 -5.86 -13.74 -6.22
N LEU A 26 -5.51 -14.99 -5.91
CA LEU A 26 -4.14 -15.45 -6.10
C LEU A 26 -3.78 -15.61 -7.57
N SER A 27 -4.73 -16.06 -8.39
CA SER A 27 -4.46 -16.21 -9.81
C SER A 27 -4.53 -14.86 -10.54
N ALA A 28 -5.05 -13.83 -9.89
CA ALA A 28 -5.17 -12.51 -10.48
C ALA A 28 -4.05 -11.58 -10.01
N LYS A 29 -2.81 -12.05 -9.98
CA LYS A 29 -1.64 -11.27 -9.57
C LYS A 29 -1.56 -11.02 -8.07
N GLY A 30 -2.40 -11.70 -7.27
CA GLY A 30 -2.35 -11.54 -5.83
C GLY A 30 -3.03 -10.25 -5.36
N PHE A 31 -2.73 -9.90 -4.13
CA PHE A 31 -3.28 -8.69 -3.54
C PHE A 31 -2.32 -8.16 -2.49
N THR A 32 -2.48 -6.89 -2.13
CA THR A 32 -1.64 -6.23 -1.13
C THR A 32 -2.53 -5.74 0.00
N GLN A 33 -2.20 -6.12 1.24
CA GLN A 33 -2.91 -5.62 2.40
C GLN A 33 -2.33 -4.28 2.81
N VAL A 34 -3.19 -3.33 3.08
CA VAL A 34 -2.78 -1.97 3.44
C VAL A 34 -3.32 -1.66 4.82
N PRO A 35 -2.47 -1.21 5.75
CA PRO A 35 -2.96 -0.83 7.07
C PRO A 35 -4.01 0.27 6.97
N ASN A 36 -5.07 0.13 7.77
CA ASN A 36 -6.15 1.11 7.70
C ASN A 36 -5.70 2.51 8.06
N HIS A 37 -4.73 2.65 8.98
CA HIS A 37 -4.27 3.98 9.34
C HIS A 37 -3.60 4.71 8.17
N ILE A 38 -3.07 3.96 7.21
CA ILE A 38 -2.52 4.57 5.99
C ILE A 38 -3.67 5.02 5.09
N LEU A 39 -4.66 4.15 4.90
CA LEU A 39 -5.80 4.46 4.04
C LEU A 39 -6.57 5.67 4.55
N GLU A 40 -6.71 5.78 5.88
CA GLU A 40 -7.54 6.78 6.51
C GLU A 40 -6.78 8.03 6.94
N SER A 41 -5.46 8.05 6.73
CA SER A 41 -4.65 9.15 7.21
C SER A 41 -5.02 10.47 6.52
N GLU A 42 -5.18 11.52 7.30
CA GLU A 42 -5.40 12.85 6.77
C GLU A 42 -4.09 13.60 6.61
N LYS A 43 -2.98 12.99 7.00
CA LYS A 43 -1.68 13.64 6.97
C LYS A 43 -0.97 13.55 5.63
N ILE A 44 -1.38 12.62 4.80
CA ILE A 44 -0.73 12.38 3.50
C ILE A 44 -1.75 12.38 2.39
N SER A 45 -1.29 12.75 1.21
CA SER A 45 -2.15 12.84 0.02
C SER A 45 -2.53 11.46 -0.51
N PRO A 46 -3.58 11.37 -1.32
CA PRO A 46 -3.94 10.10 -1.96
C PRO A 46 -2.80 9.50 -2.77
N GLY A 47 -2.01 10.33 -3.46
CA GLY A 47 -0.86 9.82 -4.21
C GLY A 47 0.20 9.24 -3.30
N ALA A 48 0.41 9.85 -2.13
CA ALA A 48 1.36 9.30 -1.16
C ALA A 48 0.86 7.97 -0.60
N LYS A 49 -0.45 7.86 -0.35
CA LYS A 49 -1.02 6.59 0.10
C LYS A 49 -0.81 5.48 -0.93
N LEU A 50 -1.03 5.80 -2.20
CA LEU A 50 -0.81 4.83 -3.26
C LEU A 50 0.67 4.45 -3.36
N THR A 51 1.56 5.43 -3.23
CA THR A 51 3.00 5.16 -3.27
C THR A 51 3.41 4.24 -2.12
N TYR A 52 2.92 4.51 -0.91
CA TYR A 52 3.18 3.64 0.23
C TYR A 52 2.68 2.22 -0.04
N THR A 53 1.49 2.09 -0.61
CA THR A 53 0.91 0.80 -0.95
C THR A 53 1.78 0.04 -1.95
N MET A 54 2.31 0.74 -2.95
CA MET A 54 3.19 0.11 -3.92
C MET A 54 4.47 -0.39 -3.26
N LEU A 55 5.02 0.38 -2.33
CA LEU A 55 6.19 -0.06 -1.60
C LEU A 55 5.89 -1.31 -0.77
N LEU A 56 4.71 -1.37 -0.14
CA LEU A 56 4.29 -2.57 0.58
C LEU A 56 4.21 -3.77 -0.35
N LYS A 57 3.67 -3.58 -1.53
CA LYS A 57 3.54 -4.65 -2.49
C LYS A 57 4.91 -5.27 -2.80
N TYR A 58 5.91 -4.44 -3.07
CA TYR A 58 7.24 -4.93 -3.35
C TYR A 58 7.87 -5.60 -2.14
N ALA A 59 7.65 -5.05 -0.95
CA ALA A 59 8.21 -5.62 0.27
C ALA A 59 7.65 -7.02 0.54
N TRP A 60 6.36 -7.21 0.31
CA TRP A 60 5.72 -8.50 0.60
C TRP A 60 5.98 -9.55 -0.47
N GLN A 61 6.35 -9.15 -1.67
CA GLN A 61 6.61 -10.09 -2.74
C GLN A 61 8.07 -10.50 -2.81
N ASN A 62 8.84 -10.21 -1.76
CA ASN A 62 10.25 -10.57 -1.67
C ASN A 62 11.09 -9.97 -2.79
N ASP A 63 10.69 -8.83 -3.28
CA ASP A 63 11.51 -8.10 -4.22
C ASP A 63 12.58 -7.39 -3.42
N PHE A 64 13.81 -7.87 -3.53
CA PHE A 64 14.91 -7.31 -2.76
C PHE A 64 15.37 -5.96 -3.27
N CYS A 65 14.99 -5.63 -4.48
CA CYS A 65 15.39 -4.38 -5.08
C CYS A 65 14.18 -3.49 -5.25
N PHE A 66 14.30 -2.28 -4.73
CA PHE A 66 13.27 -1.28 -4.96
C PHE A 66 13.30 -0.90 -6.44
N PRO A 67 12.19 -0.94 -7.14
CA PRO A 67 12.17 -0.51 -8.53
C PRO A 67 12.42 0.99 -8.60
N GLY A 68 13.01 1.45 -9.66
CA GLY A 68 13.23 2.87 -9.84
C GLY A 68 11.93 3.64 -9.87
N GLN A 69 12.04 4.96 -9.68
CA GLN A 69 10.87 5.82 -9.67
C GLN A 69 10.14 5.81 -11.02
N ASP A 70 10.85 5.56 -12.11
CA ASP A 70 10.21 5.46 -13.42
C ASP A 70 9.22 4.31 -13.46
N ARG A 71 9.61 3.16 -12.93
CA ARG A 71 8.74 1.99 -12.91
C ARG A 71 7.57 2.21 -11.98
N LEU A 72 7.81 2.79 -10.80
CA LEU A 72 6.73 3.12 -9.90
C LEU A 72 5.71 4.03 -10.55
N GLY A 73 6.20 5.06 -11.23
CA GLY A 73 5.31 5.98 -11.91
C GLY A 73 4.46 5.28 -12.97
N LYS A 74 5.09 4.38 -13.72
CA LYS A 74 4.36 3.62 -14.73
C LYS A 74 3.27 2.77 -14.10
N ASP A 75 3.61 2.06 -13.02
CA ASP A 75 2.64 1.19 -12.35
C ASP A 75 1.50 1.98 -11.71
N MET A 76 1.80 3.18 -11.24
CA MET A 76 0.80 4.04 -10.61
C MET A 76 0.04 4.92 -11.61
N GLY A 77 0.52 5.01 -12.82
CA GLY A 77 -0.10 5.89 -13.82
C GLY A 77 0.21 7.36 -13.61
N VAL A 78 1.38 7.67 -13.03
CA VAL A 78 1.79 9.04 -12.78
C VAL A 78 3.21 9.24 -13.26
N SER A 79 3.66 10.50 -13.32
CA SER A 79 5.01 10.81 -13.73
C SER A 79 6.03 10.46 -12.66
N ARG A 80 7.28 10.30 -13.08
CA ARG A 80 8.38 10.11 -12.13
C ARG A 80 8.45 11.26 -11.14
N ARG A 81 8.21 12.47 -11.62
CA ARG A 81 8.22 13.65 -10.75
C ARG A 81 7.19 13.56 -9.64
N SER A 82 5.99 13.08 -9.98
CA SER A 82 4.94 12.88 -8.99
C SER A 82 5.34 11.83 -7.97
N VAL A 83 5.94 10.72 -8.42
CA VAL A 83 6.43 9.69 -7.51
C VAL A 83 7.43 10.28 -6.52
N ASN A 84 8.37 11.07 -7.02
CA ASN A 84 9.37 11.68 -6.16
C ASN A 84 8.73 12.60 -5.12
N THR A 85 7.72 13.36 -5.53
CA THR A 85 6.99 14.23 -4.62
C THR A 85 6.31 13.42 -3.52
N TYR A 86 5.66 12.32 -3.88
CA TYR A 86 4.98 11.47 -2.90
C TYR A 86 5.96 10.80 -1.94
N ILE A 87 7.10 10.36 -2.46
CA ILE A 87 8.13 9.76 -1.61
C ILE A 87 8.65 10.79 -0.61
N GLN A 88 8.91 12.01 -1.06
CA GLN A 88 9.35 13.07 -0.17
C GLN A 88 8.29 13.39 0.88
N GLU A 89 7.03 13.38 0.48
CA GLU A 89 5.93 13.60 1.40
C GLU A 89 5.92 12.53 2.49
N LEU A 90 6.04 11.27 2.11
CA LEU A 90 6.05 10.16 3.05
C LEU A 90 7.23 10.24 4.00
N GLU A 91 8.40 10.61 3.49
CA GLU A 91 9.59 10.76 4.33
C GLU A 91 9.42 11.92 5.30
N LYS A 92 8.95 13.04 4.82
CA LYS A 92 8.76 14.22 5.66
C LYS A 92 7.76 13.98 6.77
N LYS A 93 6.70 13.24 6.48
CA LYS A 93 5.66 12.92 7.46
C LYS A 93 6.00 11.70 8.31
N LYS A 94 7.19 11.14 8.09
CA LYS A 94 7.72 10.03 8.90
C LYS A 94 6.98 8.71 8.74
N PHE A 95 6.35 8.52 7.59
CA PHE A 95 5.76 7.22 7.27
C PHE A 95 6.79 6.25 6.72
N ILE A 96 7.87 6.78 6.16
CA ILE A 96 8.99 5.96 5.69
C ILE A 96 10.30 6.63 6.09
N THR A 97 11.37 5.85 6.15
CA THR A 97 12.72 6.37 6.22
C THR A 97 13.49 5.88 5.01
N ILE A 98 14.42 6.68 4.55
CA ILE A 98 15.20 6.37 3.36
C ILE A 98 16.68 6.40 3.74
N LYS A 99 17.34 5.28 3.53
CA LYS A 99 18.79 5.22 3.68
C LYS A 99 19.40 5.33 2.29
N ARG A 100 20.09 6.43 2.05
CA ARG A 100 20.74 6.68 0.77
C ARG A 100 22.15 6.12 0.85
N GLN A 101 22.44 5.19 -0.07
CA GLN A 101 23.70 4.47 -0.02
C GLN A 101 24.79 5.13 -0.89
N GLY A 102 24.43 6.19 -1.60
CA GLY A 102 25.39 6.88 -2.43
C GLY A 102 25.27 6.52 -3.89
N GLN A 103 26.18 7.06 -4.66
CA GLN A 103 26.13 6.96 -6.11
C GLN A 103 26.24 5.51 -6.55
N GLY A 104 25.39 5.12 -7.47
CA GLY A 104 25.44 3.78 -8.05
C GLY A 104 24.77 2.71 -7.21
N LYS A 105 24.24 3.05 -6.03
CA LYS A 105 23.58 2.07 -5.16
C LYS A 105 22.14 2.48 -4.94
N PRO A 106 21.21 1.50 -4.87
CA PRO A 106 19.81 1.82 -4.63
C PRO A 106 19.59 2.31 -3.21
N ASN A 107 18.58 3.14 -3.03
CA ASN A 107 18.14 3.55 -1.70
C ASN A 107 17.46 2.40 -1.00
N ILE A 108 17.54 2.39 0.32
CA ILE A 108 16.83 1.43 1.14
C ILE A 108 15.66 2.16 1.81
N TYR A 109 14.46 1.65 1.58
CA TYR A 109 13.24 2.25 2.13
C TYR A 109 12.73 1.39 3.26
N THR A 110 12.51 2.00 4.42
CA THR A 110 11.91 1.32 5.56
C THR A 110 10.52 1.87 5.76
N LEU A 111 9.54 0.98 5.70
CA LEU A 111 8.14 1.35 5.86
C LEU A 111 7.75 1.22 7.32
N LYS A 112 7.12 2.25 7.86
CA LYS A 112 6.62 2.20 9.22
C LYS A 112 5.17 1.75 9.18
N LEU A 113 4.91 0.58 9.73
CA LEU A 113 3.56 0.02 9.73
C LEU A 113 2.72 0.56 10.87
N THR A 114 3.37 1.18 11.87
CA THR A 114 2.66 1.80 12.98
C THR A 114 3.00 3.28 13.00
N VAL A 115 2.05 4.06 13.47
CA VAL A 115 2.24 5.50 13.56
C VAL A 115 2.50 5.85 15.01
N ASP A 116 3.63 6.55 15.24
CA ASP A 116 3.91 7.07 16.56
C ASP A 116 3.17 8.40 16.70
N ASN A 117 2.43 8.52 17.76
CA ASN A 117 1.72 9.78 18.03
C ASN A 117 2.62 10.82 18.64
#